data_ee91448dcfc0004b40e7fd5b6dfb1370
#
_entry.id   ee91448dcfc0004b40e7fd5b6dfb1370
#
_cell.length_a   1.000
_cell.length_b   1.000
_cell.length_c   1.000
_cell.angle_alpha   90.00
_cell.angle_beta   90.00
_cell.angle_gamma   90.00
#
_symmetry.space_group_name_H-M   'P 1'
#
loop_
_entity.id
_entity.type
_entity.pdbx_description
1 polymer ?
#
loop_
_entity_poly.entity_id
_entity_poly.type
_entity_poly.pdbx_seq_one_letter_code
_entity_poly.pdbx_strand_id
1 'polypeptide(L)'
;MERRVWMIVAIIICVISFSSGRELKVKVKHTHQHHHHMATYNHTLARILVEYASAVYLSDLTELFTWTCSRCDDIMKGFEMIDLIVDVKRCLQAFVGVAKDLNAIVIAFRGTQGNSIQNWVEDLYWKQLDVDYPGIDNAMVHHGFYSAYYNTTLRPGVLNAVKKAINLYGNINIISTGHSMGGAMAGFCGLDLSLELAEQNVQVMTFGQPRIGNAAFASYYSQVVPNTFRVTHGHDIVPHLPPYFYFFPQKTYHHFPREVWLYTRGFGSFVYPVEKVCDNSGEDPTCSRSVAGNSISDHLTYYGVQMGCETSGTCRIVMDPRISAFVQKDLDGNLVLSRDPSAPILKLNTEMADQGNSF
;
A
#
# COMPACT_ATOMS: atom_id res chain seq x y z
N MET A 1 33.28 7.08 57.85
CA MET A 1 32.09 7.87 57.34
C MET A 1 32.47 8.74 56.15
N GLU A 2 33.63 9.37 56.12
CA GLU A 2 34.06 10.26 55.02
C GLU A 2 34.21 9.60 53.63
N ARG A 3 34.74 8.38 53.54
CA ARG A 3 34.89 7.71 52.23
C ARG A 3 33.58 7.40 51.51
N ARG A 4 32.47 7.21 52.21
CA ARG A 4 31.17 6.98 51.61
C ARG A 4 30.52 8.28 51.06
N VAL A 5 30.80 9.40 51.71
CA VAL A 5 30.30 10.71 51.27
C VAL A 5 30.99 11.12 49.97
N TRP A 6 32.30 10.91 49.82
CA TRP A 6 33.01 11.20 48.59
C TRP A 6 32.62 10.35 47.41
N MET A 7 32.25 9.07 47.61
CA MET A 7 31.71 8.24 46.54
C MET A 7 30.33 8.71 46.06
N ILE A 8 29.44 9.13 46.93
CA ILE A 8 28.11 9.66 46.58
C ILE A 8 28.25 11.00 45.84
N VAL A 9 29.14 11.87 46.26
CA VAL A 9 29.42 13.15 45.57
C VAL A 9 30.02 12.92 44.19
N ALA A 10 30.94 11.95 44.02
CA ALA A 10 31.50 11.60 42.71
C ALA A 10 30.43 11.02 41.75
N ILE A 11 29.48 10.20 42.23
CA ILE A 11 28.38 9.66 41.43
C ILE A 11 27.41 10.78 41.03
N ILE A 12 27.10 11.73 41.90
CA ILE A 12 26.25 12.87 41.61
C ILE A 12 26.92 13.80 40.58
N ILE A 13 28.21 14.03 40.66
CA ILE A 13 28.96 14.85 39.67
C ILE A 13 29.03 14.15 38.31
N CYS A 14 29.21 12.82 38.26
CA CYS A 14 29.13 12.06 37.01
C CYS A 14 27.72 12.10 36.34
N VAL A 15 26.65 12.08 37.15
CA VAL A 15 25.27 12.15 36.60
C VAL A 15 24.94 13.56 36.08
N ILE A 16 25.52 14.62 36.71
CA ILE A 16 25.30 16.00 36.25
C ILE A 16 26.13 16.33 34.99
N SER A 17 27.28 15.66 34.79
CA SER A 17 28.12 15.88 33.61
C SER A 17 27.58 15.26 32.30
N PHE A 18 26.58 14.39 32.37
CA PHE A 18 25.95 13.76 31.18
C PHE A 18 24.69 14.47 30.67
N SER A 19 24.25 15.56 31.26
CA SER A 19 23.05 16.31 30.84
C SER A 19 23.37 17.58 30.01
N SER A 20 24.59 17.70 29.47
CA SER A 20 24.88 18.75 28.48
C SER A 20 24.53 18.21 27.08
N GLY A 21 23.23 18.14 26.78
CA GLY A 21 22.75 17.86 25.46
C GLY A 21 23.21 18.94 24.49
N ARG A 22 24.10 18.60 23.58
CA ARG A 22 24.34 19.41 22.39
C ARG A 22 23.02 19.49 21.60
N GLU A 23 22.38 20.64 21.65
CA GLU A 23 21.35 20.97 20.65
C GLU A 23 22.02 20.97 19.27
N LEU A 24 21.83 19.90 18.52
CA LEU A 24 22.10 19.88 17.10
C LEU A 24 21.06 20.78 16.43
N LYS A 25 21.41 22.04 16.21
CA LYS A 25 20.65 22.91 15.31
C LYS A 25 20.79 22.39 13.89
N VAL A 26 19.91 21.46 13.54
CA VAL A 26 19.68 21.10 12.14
C VAL A 26 19.13 22.34 11.45
N LYS A 27 19.92 22.96 10.58
CA LYS A 27 19.43 23.97 9.65
C LYS A 27 18.51 23.28 8.64
N VAL A 28 17.25 23.13 9.00
CA VAL A 28 16.20 22.81 8.04
C VAL A 28 16.11 24.03 7.11
N LYS A 29 16.48 23.87 5.86
CA LYS A 29 16.12 24.84 4.83
C LYS A 29 14.61 24.89 4.83
N HIS A 30 14.04 26.06 5.15
CA HIS A 30 12.61 26.34 4.99
C HIS A 30 12.27 26.23 3.51
N THR A 31 11.84 25.06 3.08
CA THR A 31 11.00 24.90 1.91
C THR A 31 9.60 25.32 2.35
N HIS A 32 8.92 26.07 1.52
CA HIS A 32 7.59 26.62 1.73
C HIS A 32 6.67 25.60 2.40
N GLN A 33 6.21 25.90 3.63
CA GLN A 33 5.13 25.16 4.27
C GLN A 33 3.84 25.43 3.51
N HIS A 34 3.53 24.61 2.52
CA HIS A 34 2.14 24.41 2.15
C HIS A 34 1.47 23.76 3.35
N HIS A 35 0.56 24.46 3.99
CA HIS A 35 -0.37 23.89 4.96
C HIS A 35 -1.25 22.88 4.21
N HIS A 36 -0.76 21.64 4.05
CA HIS A 36 -1.61 20.54 3.65
C HIS A 36 -2.60 20.31 4.79
N HIS A 37 -3.85 20.68 4.58
CA HIS A 37 -4.93 20.23 5.44
C HIS A 37 -4.91 18.71 5.44
N MET A 38 -4.63 18.09 6.60
CA MET A 38 -4.69 16.64 6.76
C MET A 38 -6.10 16.19 6.38
N ALA A 39 -6.20 15.33 5.36
CA ALA A 39 -7.48 14.82 4.92
C ALA A 39 -8.18 14.07 6.07
N THR A 40 -9.48 14.27 6.18
CA THR A 40 -10.33 13.49 7.09
C THR A 40 -10.60 12.13 6.44
N TYR A 41 -10.66 11.07 7.25
CA TYR A 41 -11.03 9.76 6.77
C TYR A 41 -12.42 9.79 6.09
N ASN A 42 -12.52 9.14 4.94
CA ASN A 42 -13.76 9.08 4.16
C ASN A 42 -14.14 7.61 3.92
N HIS A 43 -15.20 7.16 4.60
CA HIS A 43 -15.74 5.81 4.49
C HIS A 43 -16.14 5.43 3.05
N THR A 44 -16.81 6.36 2.34
CA THR A 44 -17.23 6.10 0.95
C THR A 44 -16.03 5.90 0.04
N LEU A 45 -15.00 6.73 0.17
CA LEU A 45 -13.75 6.54 -0.57
C LEU A 45 -13.07 5.21 -0.23
N ALA A 46 -13.06 4.81 1.04
CA ALA A 46 -12.47 3.53 1.45
C ALA A 46 -13.19 2.34 0.78
N ARG A 47 -14.53 2.39 0.72
CA ARG A 47 -15.32 1.37 0.02
C ARG A 47 -15.09 1.33 -1.49
N ILE A 48 -14.81 2.47 -2.11
CA ILE A 48 -14.44 2.51 -3.55
C ILE A 48 -13.02 1.95 -3.74
N LEU A 49 -12.06 2.38 -2.91
CA LEU A 49 -10.66 1.99 -3.08
C LEU A 49 -10.40 0.51 -2.77
N VAL A 50 -11.19 -0.10 -1.90
CA VAL A 50 -11.10 -1.55 -1.64
C VAL A 50 -11.45 -2.37 -2.88
N GLU A 51 -12.38 -1.92 -3.72
CA GLU A 51 -12.71 -2.58 -4.98
C GLU A 51 -11.55 -2.49 -5.98
N TYR A 52 -10.88 -1.33 -6.10
CA TYR A 52 -9.66 -1.22 -6.91
C TYR A 52 -8.54 -2.13 -6.39
N ALA A 53 -8.35 -2.19 -5.06
CA ALA A 53 -7.39 -3.08 -4.43
C ALA A 53 -7.73 -4.56 -4.60
N SER A 54 -9.01 -4.90 -4.82
CA SER A 54 -9.50 -6.24 -5.15
C SER A 54 -9.36 -6.53 -6.65
N ALA A 55 -9.75 -5.61 -7.52
CA ALA A 55 -9.72 -5.80 -8.96
C ALA A 55 -8.31 -6.14 -9.49
N VAL A 56 -7.27 -5.52 -8.91
CA VAL A 56 -5.88 -5.78 -9.33
C VAL A 56 -5.41 -7.23 -9.11
N TYR A 57 -6.18 -8.06 -8.38
CA TYR A 57 -5.90 -9.50 -8.23
C TYR A 57 -6.34 -10.33 -9.43
N LEU A 58 -7.11 -9.76 -10.34
CA LEU A 58 -7.59 -10.49 -11.50
C LEU A 58 -6.42 -11.01 -12.34
N SER A 59 -6.48 -12.27 -12.71
CA SER A 59 -5.44 -12.95 -13.49
C SER A 59 -5.70 -12.91 -15.01
N ASP A 60 -6.91 -12.60 -15.43
CA ASP A 60 -7.21 -12.30 -16.84
C ASP A 60 -6.84 -10.84 -17.14
N LEU A 61 -5.67 -10.69 -17.78
CA LEU A 61 -5.14 -9.37 -18.14
C LEU A 61 -6.00 -8.66 -19.19
N THR A 62 -6.73 -9.42 -20.01
CA THR A 62 -7.62 -8.84 -21.02
C THR A 62 -8.80 -8.17 -20.36
N GLU A 63 -9.51 -8.88 -19.49
CA GLU A 63 -10.65 -8.34 -18.76
C GLU A 63 -10.26 -7.16 -17.87
N LEU A 64 -9.11 -7.26 -17.19
CA LEU A 64 -8.60 -6.17 -16.36
C LEU A 64 -8.22 -4.95 -17.19
N PHE A 65 -7.46 -5.15 -18.28
CA PHE A 65 -7.01 -4.05 -19.15
C PHE A 65 -8.16 -3.34 -19.86
N THR A 66 -9.17 -4.10 -20.34
CA THR A 66 -10.35 -3.55 -21.00
C THR A 66 -11.41 -3.03 -20.02
N TRP A 67 -11.18 -3.25 -18.71
CA TRP A 67 -12.10 -2.91 -17.62
C TRP A 67 -13.49 -3.55 -17.80
N THR A 68 -13.52 -4.83 -18.20
CA THR A 68 -14.74 -5.61 -18.43
C THR A 68 -14.93 -6.76 -17.46
N CYS A 69 -14.07 -6.84 -16.44
CA CYS A 69 -14.12 -7.88 -15.43
C CYS A 69 -15.34 -7.77 -14.53
N SER A 70 -15.74 -8.87 -13.89
CA SER A 70 -16.87 -8.92 -12.95
C SER A 70 -16.74 -7.95 -11.78
N ARG A 71 -15.52 -7.63 -11.36
CA ARG A 71 -15.20 -6.65 -10.31
C ARG A 71 -15.06 -5.23 -10.84
N CYS A 72 -15.10 -5.01 -12.16
CA CYS A 72 -14.85 -3.72 -12.80
C CYS A 72 -16.12 -2.87 -12.98
N ASP A 73 -17.27 -3.38 -12.58
CA ASP A 73 -18.58 -2.72 -12.74
C ASP A 73 -18.99 -1.98 -11.44
N ASP A 74 -20.25 -1.60 -11.34
CA ASP A 74 -20.85 -0.91 -10.21
C ASP A 74 -20.14 0.43 -9.88
N ILE A 75 -19.60 0.56 -8.68
CA ILE A 75 -18.99 1.81 -8.18
C ILE A 75 -17.67 2.20 -8.87
N MET A 76 -17.09 1.29 -9.67
CA MET A 76 -15.88 1.56 -10.47
C MET A 76 -16.19 1.76 -11.97
N LYS A 77 -17.46 1.85 -12.33
CA LYS A 77 -17.89 2.04 -13.71
C LYS A 77 -17.33 3.32 -14.30
N GLY A 78 -16.79 3.23 -15.52
CA GLY A 78 -16.22 4.39 -16.21
C GLY A 78 -14.77 4.68 -15.86
N PHE A 79 -14.11 3.80 -15.11
CA PHE A 79 -12.66 3.87 -14.94
C PHE A 79 -11.93 3.70 -16.27
N GLU A 80 -10.98 4.56 -16.55
CA GLU A 80 -10.17 4.54 -17.77
C GLU A 80 -8.77 4.03 -17.47
N MET A 81 -8.49 2.79 -17.88
CA MET A 81 -7.16 2.19 -17.78
C MET A 81 -6.17 2.99 -18.63
N ILE A 82 -5.03 3.35 -18.08
CA ILE A 82 -3.88 3.94 -18.79
C ILE A 82 -2.87 2.84 -19.08
N ASP A 83 -2.27 2.25 -18.05
CA ASP A 83 -1.33 1.15 -18.20
C ASP A 83 -1.61 0.04 -17.18
N LEU A 84 -1.46 -1.21 -17.60
CA LEU A 84 -1.39 -2.38 -16.73
C LEU A 84 0.03 -2.95 -16.80
N ILE A 85 0.71 -3.02 -15.67
CA ILE A 85 2.12 -3.39 -15.56
C ILE A 85 2.22 -4.75 -14.84
N VAL A 86 2.95 -5.70 -15.44
CA VAL A 86 3.11 -7.05 -14.90
C VAL A 86 4.58 -7.46 -14.93
N ASP A 87 5.18 -7.63 -13.75
CA ASP A 87 6.46 -8.33 -13.60
C ASP A 87 6.18 -9.84 -13.52
N VAL A 88 6.32 -10.51 -14.64
CA VAL A 88 5.99 -11.95 -14.78
C VAL A 88 6.92 -12.80 -13.93
N LYS A 89 8.20 -12.47 -13.87
CA LYS A 89 9.23 -13.22 -13.16
C LYS A 89 8.99 -13.23 -11.65
N ARG A 90 8.51 -12.12 -11.10
CA ARG A 90 8.25 -11.95 -9.66
C ARG A 90 6.78 -12.04 -9.29
N CYS A 91 5.92 -12.31 -10.26
CA CYS A 91 4.46 -12.37 -10.08
C CYS A 91 3.89 -11.10 -9.45
N LEU A 92 4.39 -9.92 -9.85
CA LEU A 92 3.89 -8.63 -9.38
C LEU A 92 3.01 -7.98 -10.44
N GLN A 93 2.02 -7.22 -10.00
CA GLN A 93 1.07 -6.56 -10.89
C GLN A 93 0.63 -5.22 -10.31
N ALA A 94 0.49 -4.23 -11.17
CA ALA A 94 -0.11 -2.95 -10.84
C ALA A 94 -0.84 -2.38 -12.05
N PHE A 95 -1.83 -1.55 -11.81
CA PHE A 95 -2.42 -0.74 -12.86
C PHE A 95 -2.49 0.73 -12.46
N VAL A 96 -2.52 1.58 -13.48
CA VAL A 96 -2.75 3.02 -13.38
C VAL A 96 -3.89 3.38 -14.32
N GLY A 97 -4.85 4.14 -13.83
CA GLY A 97 -5.95 4.65 -14.65
C GLY A 97 -6.63 5.85 -14.00
N VAL A 98 -7.65 6.37 -14.66
CA VAL A 98 -8.37 7.57 -14.21
C VAL A 98 -9.79 7.22 -13.79
N ALA A 99 -10.11 7.47 -12.54
CA ALA A 99 -11.44 7.41 -11.97
C ALA A 99 -12.09 8.80 -12.09
N LYS A 100 -12.92 9.00 -13.11
CA LYS A 100 -13.52 10.31 -13.42
C LYS A 100 -14.40 10.82 -12.29
N ASP A 101 -15.18 9.94 -11.66
CA ASP A 101 -16.08 10.29 -10.56
C ASP A 101 -15.32 10.73 -9.29
N LEU A 102 -14.08 10.26 -9.14
CA LEU A 102 -13.19 10.69 -8.05
C LEU A 102 -12.32 11.92 -8.44
N ASN A 103 -12.33 12.31 -9.72
CA ASN A 103 -11.37 13.25 -10.28
C ASN A 103 -9.93 12.90 -9.86
N ALA A 104 -9.54 11.64 -10.05
CA ALA A 104 -8.27 11.12 -9.56
C ALA A 104 -7.64 10.09 -10.49
N ILE A 105 -6.30 10.11 -10.55
CA ILE A 105 -5.49 8.99 -11.02
C ILE A 105 -5.47 7.96 -9.89
N VAL A 106 -5.92 6.74 -10.16
CA VAL A 106 -5.87 5.63 -9.21
C VAL A 106 -4.79 4.65 -9.64
N ILE A 107 -3.92 4.32 -8.70
CA ILE A 107 -2.83 3.34 -8.82
C ILE A 107 -3.14 2.20 -7.86
N ALA A 108 -3.28 0.97 -8.36
CA ALA A 108 -3.52 -0.19 -7.51
C ALA A 108 -2.42 -1.23 -7.68
N PHE A 109 -1.93 -1.75 -6.55
CA PHE A 109 -0.89 -2.79 -6.49
C PHE A 109 -1.46 -4.09 -5.95
N ARG A 110 -1.17 -5.19 -6.66
CA ARG A 110 -1.54 -6.53 -6.22
C ARG A 110 -0.65 -7.00 -5.06
N GLY A 111 -1.27 -7.59 -4.05
CA GLY A 111 -0.56 -8.29 -2.98
C GLY A 111 -0.14 -9.71 -3.36
N THR A 112 0.29 -10.46 -2.35
CA THR A 112 0.63 -11.88 -2.49
C THR A 112 -0.60 -12.70 -2.85
N GLN A 113 -0.44 -13.67 -3.72
CA GLN A 113 -1.54 -14.56 -4.11
C GLN A 113 -1.99 -15.44 -2.96
N GLY A 114 -3.30 -15.69 -2.86
CA GLY A 114 -3.92 -16.36 -1.72
C GLY A 114 -3.36 -17.75 -1.39
N ASN A 115 -2.91 -18.53 -2.39
CA ASN A 115 -2.28 -19.84 -2.20
C ASN A 115 -0.87 -19.77 -1.57
N SER A 116 -0.24 -18.61 -1.58
CA SER A 116 1.10 -18.39 -1.03
C SER A 116 1.08 -17.54 0.25
N ILE A 117 -0.10 -17.06 0.67
CA ILE A 117 -0.20 -16.10 1.77
C ILE A 117 0.30 -16.66 3.09
N GLN A 118 0.03 -17.93 3.39
CA GLN A 118 0.44 -18.54 4.65
C GLN A 118 1.98 -18.62 4.76
N ASN A 119 2.66 -19.11 3.74
CA ASN A 119 4.13 -19.20 3.72
C ASN A 119 4.74 -17.79 3.80
N TRP A 120 4.13 -16.82 3.10
CA TRP A 120 4.59 -15.44 3.11
C TRP A 120 4.42 -14.78 4.49
N VAL A 121 3.33 -15.08 5.22
CA VAL A 121 3.11 -14.63 6.61
C VAL A 121 4.18 -15.21 7.55
N GLU A 122 4.53 -16.49 7.41
CA GLU A 122 5.60 -17.14 8.17
C GLU A 122 6.95 -16.48 7.89
N ASP A 123 7.25 -16.20 6.63
CA ASP A 123 8.47 -15.46 6.23
C ASP A 123 8.55 -14.08 6.85
N LEU A 124 7.45 -13.33 6.89
CA LEU A 124 7.39 -12.00 7.50
C LEU A 124 7.65 -12.00 9.00
N TYR A 125 7.26 -13.07 9.70
CA TYR A 125 7.44 -13.17 11.15
C TYR A 125 8.91 -13.12 11.56
N TRP A 126 9.80 -13.68 10.74
CA TRP A 126 11.23 -13.78 11.01
C TRP A 126 12.09 -12.72 10.35
N LYS A 127 11.51 -11.88 9.48
CA LYS A 127 12.26 -10.86 8.76
C LYS A 127 12.68 -9.71 9.67
N GLN A 128 13.95 -9.34 9.52
CA GLN A 128 14.53 -8.16 10.18
C GLN A 128 14.61 -6.99 9.22
N LEU A 129 14.79 -5.79 9.76
CA LEU A 129 15.16 -4.59 9.02
C LEU A 129 16.55 -4.77 8.44
N ASP A 130 16.69 -4.70 7.13
CA ASP A 130 17.92 -5.08 6.43
C ASP A 130 18.35 -4.09 5.33
N VAL A 131 17.57 -3.06 5.07
CA VAL A 131 17.90 -2.04 4.07
C VAL A 131 17.78 -0.64 4.66
N ASP A 132 18.87 0.12 4.61
CA ASP A 132 18.85 1.55 4.87
C ASP A 132 18.08 2.29 3.76
N TYR A 133 17.10 3.11 4.15
CA TYR A 133 16.37 3.90 3.18
C TYR A 133 17.24 5.07 2.71
N PRO A 134 17.46 5.24 1.39
CA PRO A 134 18.41 6.23 0.88
C PRO A 134 18.10 7.67 1.32
N GLY A 135 19.12 8.36 1.77
CA GLY A 135 19.06 9.80 2.08
C GLY A 135 18.43 10.18 3.43
N ILE A 136 18.00 9.21 4.23
CA ILE A 136 17.40 9.45 5.56
C ILE A 136 18.16 8.68 6.64
N ASP A 137 18.77 9.41 7.55
CA ASP A 137 19.58 8.82 8.63
C ASP A 137 18.75 7.88 9.50
N ASN A 138 19.27 6.69 9.74
CA ASN A 138 18.66 5.63 10.55
C ASN A 138 17.30 5.12 10.09
N ALA A 139 16.80 5.53 8.91
CA ALA A 139 15.58 4.98 8.34
C ALA A 139 15.88 3.65 7.67
N MET A 140 15.25 2.59 8.17
CA MET A 140 15.40 1.24 7.64
C MET A 140 14.06 0.69 7.17
N VAL A 141 14.09 -0.13 6.12
CA VAL A 141 12.90 -0.73 5.49
C VAL A 141 13.10 -2.23 5.25
N HIS A 142 11.99 -2.91 5.05
CA HIS A 142 11.97 -4.33 4.69
C HIS A 142 12.44 -4.52 3.24
N HIS A 143 13.52 -5.28 3.05
CA HIS A 143 14.14 -5.52 1.74
C HIS A 143 13.14 -6.05 0.69
N GLY A 144 12.32 -7.03 1.06
CA GLY A 144 11.39 -7.65 0.11
C GLY A 144 10.39 -6.63 -0.45
N PHE A 145 9.82 -5.75 0.37
CA PHE A 145 8.89 -4.73 -0.08
C PHE A 145 9.58 -3.62 -0.87
N TYR A 146 10.74 -3.19 -0.39
CA TYR A 146 11.57 -2.22 -1.10
C TYR A 146 11.94 -2.75 -2.50
N SER A 147 12.46 -3.97 -2.56
CA SER A 147 12.85 -4.59 -3.83
C SER A 147 11.67 -4.83 -4.77
N ALA A 148 10.50 -5.22 -4.25
CA ALA A 148 9.29 -5.42 -5.04
C ALA A 148 8.83 -4.14 -5.75
N TYR A 149 9.01 -2.98 -5.14
CA TYR A 149 8.67 -1.71 -5.76
C TYR A 149 9.84 -1.12 -6.56
N TYR A 150 11.02 -0.93 -5.94
CA TYR A 150 12.12 -0.17 -6.54
C TYR A 150 12.96 -0.96 -7.56
N ASN A 151 13.08 -2.28 -7.40
CA ASN A 151 13.99 -3.13 -8.21
C ASN A 151 13.22 -4.00 -9.21
N THR A 152 12.06 -3.55 -9.67
CA THR A 152 11.22 -4.25 -10.65
C THR A 152 10.72 -3.30 -11.72
N THR A 153 9.97 -3.82 -12.69
CA THR A 153 9.33 -3.00 -13.74
C THR A 153 8.16 -2.16 -13.21
N LEU A 154 7.67 -2.41 -11.97
CA LEU A 154 6.51 -1.71 -11.43
C LEU A 154 6.77 -0.20 -11.27
N ARG A 155 7.85 0.18 -10.59
CA ARG A 155 8.15 1.60 -10.35
C ARG A 155 8.23 2.42 -11.64
N PRO A 156 9.12 2.11 -12.60
CA PRO A 156 9.21 2.88 -13.83
C PRO A 156 7.93 2.83 -14.65
N GLY A 157 7.23 1.70 -14.70
CA GLY A 157 5.95 1.56 -15.39
C GLY A 157 4.88 2.46 -14.80
N VAL A 158 4.71 2.43 -13.48
CA VAL A 158 3.72 3.27 -12.76
C VAL A 158 4.03 4.76 -12.94
N LEU A 159 5.28 5.19 -12.73
CA LEU A 159 5.65 6.60 -12.89
C LEU A 159 5.42 7.10 -14.33
N ASN A 160 5.70 6.28 -15.33
CA ASN A 160 5.42 6.61 -16.73
C ASN A 160 3.91 6.73 -16.98
N ALA A 161 3.10 5.79 -16.45
CA ALA A 161 1.66 5.81 -16.61
C ALA A 161 1.02 7.02 -15.91
N VAL A 162 1.50 7.39 -14.72
CA VAL A 162 1.06 8.60 -14.01
C VAL A 162 1.39 9.86 -14.83
N LYS A 163 2.60 9.97 -15.40
CA LYS A 163 2.97 11.09 -16.28
C LYS A 163 2.07 11.18 -17.51
N LYS A 164 1.74 10.03 -18.14
CA LYS A 164 0.78 9.98 -19.25
C LYS A 164 -0.60 10.50 -18.80
N ALA A 165 -1.10 10.02 -17.65
CA ALA A 165 -2.39 10.44 -17.13
C ALA A 165 -2.44 11.95 -16.85
N ILE A 166 -1.40 12.52 -16.23
CA ILE A 166 -1.29 13.97 -15.97
C ILE A 166 -1.29 14.76 -17.28
N ASN A 167 -0.57 14.31 -18.30
CA ASN A 167 -0.54 14.97 -19.60
C ASN A 167 -1.90 14.99 -20.29
N LEU A 168 -2.74 14.00 -20.05
CA LEU A 168 -4.06 13.88 -20.69
C LEU A 168 -5.19 14.56 -19.92
N TYR A 169 -5.15 14.48 -18.59
CA TYR A 169 -6.24 14.90 -17.72
C TYR A 169 -5.90 16.14 -16.87
N GLY A 170 -4.65 16.62 -16.96
CA GLY A 170 -4.17 17.72 -16.14
C GLY A 170 -3.88 17.35 -14.69
N ASN A 171 -3.81 18.38 -13.84
CA ASN A 171 -3.51 18.23 -12.42
C ASN A 171 -4.76 17.78 -11.65
N ILE A 172 -4.99 16.48 -11.58
CA ILE A 172 -6.04 15.84 -10.78
C ILE A 172 -5.41 15.11 -9.60
N ASN A 173 -6.20 14.74 -8.59
CA ASN A 173 -5.71 14.00 -7.42
C ASN A 173 -5.01 12.69 -7.83
N ILE A 174 -4.06 12.25 -7.02
CA ILE A 174 -3.40 10.95 -7.20
C ILE A 174 -3.69 10.10 -5.97
N ILE A 175 -4.20 8.88 -6.17
CA ILE A 175 -4.52 7.94 -5.10
C ILE A 175 -3.78 6.63 -5.35
N SER A 176 -2.94 6.24 -4.40
CA SER A 176 -2.26 4.94 -4.41
C SER A 176 -2.92 4.00 -3.42
N THR A 177 -3.27 2.80 -3.87
CA THR A 177 -3.96 1.78 -3.07
C THR A 177 -3.39 0.38 -3.30
N GLY A 178 -3.68 -0.51 -2.37
CA GLY A 178 -3.31 -1.92 -2.46
C GLY A 178 -3.62 -2.66 -1.17
N HIS A 179 -3.68 -3.97 -1.29
CA HIS A 179 -3.94 -4.89 -0.18
C HIS A 179 -2.69 -5.72 0.12
N SER A 180 -2.44 -6.03 1.41
CA SER A 180 -1.33 -6.90 1.82
C SER A 180 0.04 -6.33 1.38
N MET A 181 0.90 -7.11 0.73
CA MET A 181 2.14 -6.64 0.09
C MET A 181 1.89 -5.50 -0.91
N GLY A 182 0.74 -5.50 -1.61
CA GLY A 182 0.34 -4.39 -2.49
C GLY A 182 0.18 -3.07 -1.75
N GLY A 183 -0.29 -3.12 -0.49
CA GLY A 183 -0.33 -1.95 0.40
C GLY A 183 1.06 -1.41 0.74
N ALA A 184 2.05 -2.28 0.94
CA ALA A 184 3.43 -1.87 1.15
C ALA A 184 4.00 -1.15 -0.09
N MET A 185 3.77 -1.70 -1.29
CA MET A 185 4.18 -1.06 -2.55
C MET A 185 3.43 0.25 -2.80
N ALA A 186 2.14 0.32 -2.47
CA ALA A 186 1.36 1.55 -2.56
C ALA A 186 1.91 2.65 -1.64
N GLY A 187 2.39 2.29 -0.45
CA GLY A 187 3.07 3.21 0.46
C GLY A 187 4.36 3.78 -0.16
N PHE A 188 5.24 2.94 -0.69
CA PHE A 188 6.45 3.42 -1.38
C PHE A 188 6.12 4.27 -2.62
N CYS A 189 5.11 3.89 -3.39
CA CYS A 189 4.65 4.67 -4.55
C CYS A 189 4.15 6.06 -4.13
N GLY A 190 3.34 6.15 -3.07
CA GLY A 190 2.87 7.43 -2.54
C GLY A 190 4.01 8.34 -2.09
N LEU A 191 5.04 7.76 -1.44
CA LEU A 191 6.24 8.50 -1.05
C LEU A 191 7.01 9.02 -2.26
N ASP A 192 7.23 8.18 -3.25
CA ASP A 192 7.94 8.51 -4.49
C ASP A 192 7.24 9.64 -5.27
N LEU A 193 5.92 9.51 -5.46
CA LEU A 193 5.10 10.51 -6.15
C LEU A 193 5.03 11.84 -5.39
N SER A 194 4.94 11.81 -4.06
CA SER A 194 4.95 13.05 -3.25
C SER A 194 6.28 13.79 -3.33
N LEU A 195 7.39 13.06 -3.52
CA LEU A 195 8.72 13.66 -3.70
C LEU A 195 8.94 14.16 -5.12
N GLU A 196 8.49 13.41 -6.14
CA GLU A 196 8.67 13.78 -7.55
C GLU A 196 7.67 14.85 -8.02
N LEU A 197 6.45 14.86 -7.46
CA LEU A 197 5.33 15.69 -7.88
C LEU A 197 4.82 16.54 -6.71
N ALA A 198 5.68 17.36 -6.13
CA ALA A 198 5.41 18.13 -4.90
C ALA A 198 4.15 19.03 -4.95
N GLU A 199 3.68 19.39 -6.13
CA GLU A 199 2.47 20.23 -6.33
C GLU A 199 1.18 19.37 -6.43
N GLN A 200 1.29 18.05 -6.51
CA GLN A 200 0.14 17.15 -6.61
C GLN A 200 -0.38 16.74 -5.24
N ASN A 201 -1.70 16.60 -5.13
CA ASN A 201 -2.31 16.02 -3.94
C ASN A 201 -2.24 14.49 -4.04
N VAL A 202 -1.27 13.90 -3.35
CA VAL A 202 -1.09 12.44 -3.27
C VAL A 202 -1.76 11.92 -2.01
N GLN A 203 -2.66 10.96 -2.17
CA GLN A 203 -3.29 10.22 -1.08
C GLN A 203 -2.93 8.74 -1.18
N VAL A 204 -2.71 8.11 -0.01
CA VAL A 204 -2.50 6.66 0.09
C VAL A 204 -3.57 6.07 0.98
N MET A 205 -4.22 5.00 0.50
CA MET A 205 -5.14 4.22 1.32
C MET A 205 -4.89 2.73 1.07
N THR A 206 -4.56 2.01 2.11
CA THR A 206 -4.16 0.60 2.03
C THR A 206 -5.03 -0.29 2.91
N PHE A 207 -5.10 -1.57 2.58
CA PHE A 207 -5.89 -2.58 3.29
C PHE A 207 -4.98 -3.73 3.72
N GLY A 208 -5.01 -4.09 4.99
CA GLY A 208 -4.19 -5.18 5.52
C GLY A 208 -2.69 -5.03 5.29
N GLN A 209 -2.20 -3.78 5.28
CA GLN A 209 -0.79 -3.50 5.01
C GLN A 209 0.10 -3.96 6.17
N PRO A 210 1.22 -4.67 5.91
CA PRO A 210 2.23 -4.97 6.91
C PRO A 210 3.03 -3.72 7.30
N ARG A 211 3.82 -3.81 8.38
CA ARG A 211 4.84 -2.79 8.68
C ARG A 211 5.95 -2.83 7.63
N ILE A 212 6.33 -1.68 7.11
CA ILE A 212 7.30 -1.62 6.00
C ILE A 212 8.66 -1.07 6.38
N GLY A 213 8.78 -0.43 7.53
CA GLY A 213 10.05 0.13 8.00
C GLY A 213 10.06 0.37 9.51
N ASN A 214 11.13 0.97 10.01
CA ASN A 214 11.28 1.34 11.42
C ASN A 214 10.62 2.69 11.75
N ALA A 215 10.72 3.12 13.01
CA ALA A 215 10.13 4.38 13.47
C ALA A 215 10.71 5.61 12.76
N ALA A 216 11.99 5.61 12.39
CA ALA A 216 12.60 6.70 11.65
C ALA A 216 12.01 6.81 10.24
N PHE A 217 11.86 5.69 9.54
CA PHE A 217 11.17 5.65 8.25
C PHE A 217 9.70 6.08 8.36
N ALA A 218 8.97 5.56 9.36
CA ALA A 218 7.56 5.90 9.56
C ALA A 218 7.36 7.40 9.84
N SER A 219 8.25 8.01 10.63
CA SER A 219 8.24 9.45 10.90
C SER A 219 8.49 10.28 9.64
N TYR A 220 9.51 9.92 8.86
CA TYR A 220 9.80 10.58 7.59
C TYR A 220 8.64 10.45 6.61
N TYR A 221 8.13 9.24 6.42
CA TYR A 221 6.98 8.97 5.55
C TYR A 221 5.79 9.86 5.89
N SER A 222 5.45 9.95 7.18
CA SER A 222 4.28 10.73 7.65
C SER A 222 4.39 12.23 7.39
N GLN A 223 5.62 12.75 7.31
CA GLN A 223 5.85 14.15 6.97
C GLN A 223 5.69 14.42 5.48
N VAL A 224 6.09 13.45 4.63
CA VAL A 224 6.05 13.58 3.17
C VAL A 224 4.67 13.23 2.61
N VAL A 225 4.00 12.20 3.17
CA VAL A 225 2.70 11.70 2.72
C VAL A 225 1.65 11.78 3.84
N PRO A 226 1.28 12.99 4.28
CA PRO A 226 0.37 13.16 5.43
C PRO A 226 -1.04 12.63 5.15
N ASN A 227 -1.46 12.48 3.89
CA ASN A 227 -2.77 11.97 3.50
C ASN A 227 -2.77 10.45 3.33
N THR A 228 -2.32 9.73 4.36
CA THR A 228 -2.27 8.27 4.37
C THR A 228 -3.27 7.69 5.37
N PHE A 229 -4.00 6.63 4.94
CA PHE A 229 -4.83 5.80 5.79
C PHE A 229 -4.51 4.32 5.56
N ARG A 230 -4.33 3.59 6.64
CA ARG A 230 -4.17 2.12 6.64
C ARG A 230 -5.43 1.51 7.26
N VAL A 231 -6.21 0.80 6.46
CA VAL A 231 -7.39 0.10 6.96
C VAL A 231 -6.96 -1.30 7.42
N THR A 232 -7.32 -1.64 8.66
CA THR A 232 -7.10 -2.96 9.28
C THR A 232 -8.44 -3.61 9.60
N HIS A 233 -8.52 -4.94 9.65
CA HIS A 233 -9.77 -5.64 9.87
C HIS A 233 -9.65 -6.73 10.94
N GLY A 234 -10.56 -6.72 11.91
CA GLY A 234 -10.71 -7.77 12.91
C GLY A 234 -9.41 -8.19 13.56
N HIS A 235 -9.09 -9.46 13.39
CA HIS A 235 -7.87 -10.12 13.85
C HIS A 235 -6.87 -10.39 12.73
N ASP A 236 -6.90 -9.62 11.65
CA ASP A 236 -5.97 -9.77 10.53
C ASP A 236 -4.52 -9.85 11.01
N ILE A 237 -3.83 -10.95 10.67
CA ILE A 237 -2.46 -11.21 11.12
C ILE A 237 -1.44 -10.26 10.47
N VAL A 238 -1.67 -9.84 9.22
CA VAL A 238 -0.65 -9.16 8.41
C VAL A 238 -0.29 -7.76 8.93
N PRO A 239 -1.20 -6.90 9.40
CA PRO A 239 -0.83 -5.64 10.05
C PRO A 239 -0.02 -5.80 11.34
N HIS A 240 -0.04 -7.01 11.95
CA HIS A 240 0.81 -7.29 13.11
C HIS A 240 2.25 -7.66 12.72
N LEU A 241 2.52 -7.85 11.42
CA LEU A 241 3.81 -8.30 10.89
C LEU A 241 4.53 -7.23 10.06
N PRO A 242 5.87 -7.25 10.00
CA PRO A 242 6.74 -7.90 10.96
C PRO A 242 6.52 -7.39 12.38
N PRO A 243 6.92 -8.14 13.44
CA PRO A 243 6.55 -7.81 14.81
C PRO A 243 7.04 -6.44 15.29
N TYR A 244 6.23 -5.78 16.11
CA TYR A 244 6.57 -4.60 16.86
C TYR A 244 7.05 -4.99 18.26
N PHE A 245 8.33 -4.78 18.56
CA PHE A 245 8.92 -5.09 19.85
C PHE A 245 9.09 -3.83 20.69
N TYR A 246 8.16 -3.58 21.59
CA TYR A 246 8.13 -2.39 22.44
C TYR A 246 9.45 -2.11 23.19
N PHE A 247 10.14 -3.17 23.63
CA PHE A 247 11.38 -3.05 24.40
C PHE A 247 12.63 -2.78 23.54
N PHE A 248 12.53 -2.86 22.21
CA PHE A 248 13.66 -2.63 21.28
C PHE A 248 13.26 -1.67 20.16
N PRO A 249 12.84 -0.43 20.46
CA PRO A 249 12.25 0.48 19.47
C PRO A 249 13.18 0.82 18.31
N GLN A 250 14.50 0.77 18.50
CA GLN A 250 15.47 1.06 17.44
C GLN A 250 15.66 -0.07 16.43
N LYS A 251 15.23 -1.30 16.76
CA LYS A 251 15.36 -2.50 15.94
C LYS A 251 14.02 -3.09 15.53
N THR A 252 12.94 -2.41 15.84
CA THR A 252 11.60 -2.89 15.58
C THR A 252 10.98 -2.21 14.38
N TYR A 253 10.10 -2.94 13.71
CA TYR A 253 9.22 -2.36 12.71
C TYR A 253 8.17 -1.45 13.36
N HIS A 254 7.76 -0.43 12.63
CA HIS A 254 6.78 0.54 13.08
C HIS A 254 5.87 0.95 11.94
N HIS A 255 4.58 1.04 12.20
CA HIS A 255 3.64 1.59 11.24
C HIS A 255 3.72 3.13 11.20
N PHE A 256 3.53 3.70 10.03
CA PHE A 256 3.17 5.11 9.93
C PHE A 256 1.67 5.32 10.23
N PRO A 257 1.25 6.49 10.77
CA PRO A 257 -0.16 6.81 10.97
C PRO A 257 -0.86 6.97 9.61
N ARG A 258 -2.13 6.91 9.48
CA ARG A 258 -3.22 6.79 10.44
C ARG A 258 -3.90 5.43 10.20
N GLU A 259 -4.20 4.73 11.27
CA GLU A 259 -4.94 3.49 11.18
C GLU A 259 -6.44 3.74 11.26
N VAL A 260 -7.22 2.94 10.52
CA VAL A 260 -8.67 2.79 10.65
C VAL A 260 -8.97 1.31 10.86
N TRP A 261 -9.47 0.96 12.04
CA TRP A 261 -9.72 -0.42 12.40
C TRP A 261 -11.20 -0.79 12.23
N LEU A 262 -11.44 -1.77 11.37
CA LEU A 262 -12.75 -2.37 11.15
C LEU A 262 -12.91 -3.57 12.09
N TYR A 263 -13.97 -3.61 12.86
CA TYR A 263 -14.28 -4.75 13.72
C TYR A 263 -15.77 -4.86 13.96
N THR A 264 -16.21 -5.98 14.50
CA THR A 264 -17.60 -6.17 14.91
C THR A 264 -17.72 -6.02 16.41
N ARG A 265 -18.79 -5.37 16.86
CA ARG A 265 -19.13 -5.23 18.28
C ARG A 265 -20.55 -5.71 18.51
N GLY A 266 -20.76 -6.34 19.66
CA GLY A 266 -22.09 -6.80 20.05
C GLY A 266 -22.08 -8.17 20.70
N PHE A 267 -23.26 -8.68 21.02
CA PHE A 267 -23.46 -9.97 21.65
C PHE A 267 -24.70 -10.68 21.06
N GLY A 268 -24.58 -11.97 20.79
CA GLY A 268 -25.64 -12.79 20.22
C GLY A 268 -26.06 -12.30 18.82
N SER A 269 -27.33 -12.00 18.62
CA SER A 269 -27.87 -11.48 17.34
C SER A 269 -27.68 -9.97 17.15
N PHE A 270 -27.18 -9.27 18.16
CA PHE A 270 -26.93 -7.81 18.11
C PHE A 270 -25.46 -7.53 17.82
N VAL A 271 -25.00 -7.87 16.62
CA VAL A 271 -23.64 -7.62 16.15
C VAL A 271 -23.68 -6.57 15.05
N TYR A 272 -22.85 -5.55 15.17
CA TYR A 272 -22.76 -4.47 14.18
C TYR A 272 -21.30 -4.14 13.86
N PRO A 273 -21.03 -3.74 12.61
CA PRO A 273 -19.68 -3.33 12.21
C PRO A 273 -19.34 -1.95 12.78
N VAL A 274 -18.08 -1.77 13.15
CA VAL A 274 -17.52 -0.53 13.68
C VAL A 274 -16.31 -0.16 12.87
N GLU A 275 -16.19 1.13 12.52
CA GLU A 275 -14.97 1.74 12.01
C GLU A 275 -14.41 2.66 13.10
N LYS A 276 -13.21 2.39 13.53
CA LYS A 276 -12.51 3.22 14.51
C LYS A 276 -11.30 3.88 13.88
N VAL A 277 -11.34 5.20 13.78
CA VAL A 277 -10.14 6.00 13.45
C VAL A 277 -9.27 6.06 14.69
N CYS A 278 -8.05 5.57 14.56
CA CYS A 278 -7.07 5.45 15.64
C CYS A 278 -6.30 6.76 15.85
N ASP A 279 -5.44 6.78 16.86
CA ASP A 279 -4.56 7.92 17.09
C ASP A 279 -3.50 8.07 15.99
N ASN A 280 -2.69 9.13 16.09
CA ASN A 280 -1.66 9.41 15.11
C ASN A 280 -0.29 8.76 15.43
N SER A 281 -0.25 7.77 16.32
CA SER A 281 1.01 7.09 16.67
C SER A 281 1.46 6.07 15.62
N GLY A 282 0.52 5.53 14.84
CA GLY A 282 0.73 4.38 13.96
C GLY A 282 0.66 3.03 14.70
N GLU A 283 0.79 3.04 16.04
CA GLU A 283 0.79 1.84 16.90
C GLU A 283 -0.19 2.00 18.07
N ASP A 284 -1.40 2.52 17.81
CA ASP A 284 -2.44 2.74 18.82
C ASP A 284 -2.78 1.42 19.54
N PRO A 285 -2.51 1.31 20.86
CA PRO A 285 -2.78 0.10 21.62
C PRO A 285 -4.28 -0.18 21.81
N THR A 286 -5.15 0.73 21.40
CA THR A 286 -6.61 0.60 21.49
C THR A 286 -7.28 0.26 20.17
N CYS A 287 -6.51 0.10 19.10
CA CYS A 287 -6.96 -0.29 17.75
C CYS A 287 -6.61 -1.75 17.42
N SER A 288 -6.25 -2.09 16.19
CA SER A 288 -5.96 -3.50 15.80
C SER A 288 -4.93 -4.16 16.74
N ARG A 289 -4.00 -3.38 17.25
CA ARG A 289 -3.00 -3.84 18.23
C ARG A 289 -3.60 -4.29 19.58
N SER A 290 -4.84 -3.96 19.87
CA SER A 290 -5.55 -4.42 21.10
C SER A 290 -5.93 -5.90 21.04
N VAL A 291 -5.89 -6.53 19.88
CA VAL A 291 -6.25 -7.92 19.65
C VAL A 291 -5.06 -8.71 19.11
N ALA A 292 -5.12 -10.04 19.26
CA ALA A 292 -4.12 -10.91 18.64
C ALA A 292 -4.36 -10.97 17.13
N GLY A 293 -3.31 -10.73 16.32
CA GLY A 293 -3.31 -10.98 14.88
C GLY A 293 -3.12 -12.48 14.62
N ASN A 294 -4.18 -13.17 14.27
CA ASN A 294 -4.17 -14.62 14.05
C ASN A 294 -5.14 -15.10 12.95
N SER A 295 -5.77 -14.17 12.23
CA SER A 295 -6.77 -14.50 11.21
C SER A 295 -6.27 -14.16 9.81
N ILE A 296 -6.08 -15.21 8.98
CA ILE A 296 -5.90 -15.07 7.52
C ILE A 296 -7.25 -14.77 6.85
N SER A 297 -8.35 -15.28 7.39
CA SER A 297 -9.68 -15.01 6.86
C SER A 297 -10.03 -13.52 6.92
N ASP A 298 -9.72 -12.85 8.05
CA ASP A 298 -9.92 -11.41 8.18
C ASP A 298 -9.00 -10.63 7.22
N HIS A 299 -7.80 -11.18 6.94
CA HIS A 299 -6.89 -10.60 5.96
C HIS A 299 -7.47 -10.61 4.54
N LEU A 300 -8.20 -11.65 4.18
CA LEU A 300 -8.72 -11.82 2.83
C LEU A 300 -10.07 -11.12 2.61
N THR A 301 -10.60 -10.37 3.58
CA THR A 301 -11.90 -9.70 3.44
C THR A 301 -11.87 -8.31 4.07
N TYR A 302 -12.18 -7.29 3.27
CA TYR A 302 -12.30 -5.90 3.71
C TYR A 302 -13.60 -5.30 3.17
N TYR A 303 -14.44 -4.71 4.01
CA TYR A 303 -15.77 -4.18 3.65
C TYR A 303 -16.68 -5.19 2.94
N GLY A 304 -16.51 -6.48 3.19
CA GLY A 304 -17.22 -7.55 2.49
C GLY A 304 -16.66 -7.90 1.12
N VAL A 305 -15.61 -7.18 0.66
CA VAL A 305 -14.92 -7.44 -0.60
C VAL A 305 -13.82 -8.47 -0.39
N GLN A 306 -13.78 -9.50 -1.23
CA GLN A 306 -12.76 -10.55 -1.19
C GLN A 306 -11.46 -10.10 -1.85
N MET A 307 -10.33 -10.33 -1.18
CA MET A 307 -8.99 -10.03 -1.65
C MET A 307 -8.31 -11.30 -2.16
N GLY A 308 -8.12 -11.39 -3.44
CA GLY A 308 -7.49 -12.56 -4.07
C GLY A 308 -8.05 -12.85 -5.45
N CYS A 309 -7.52 -13.88 -6.11
CA CYS A 309 -8.01 -14.31 -7.41
C CYS A 309 -9.39 -14.97 -7.30
N GLU A 310 -10.22 -14.82 -8.30
CA GLU A 310 -11.61 -15.34 -8.34
C GLU A 310 -11.68 -16.87 -8.38
N THR A 311 -10.68 -17.52 -8.96
CA THR A 311 -10.63 -18.98 -9.08
C THR A 311 -9.81 -19.59 -7.96
N SER A 312 -10.45 -20.44 -7.18
CA SER A 312 -9.78 -21.25 -6.14
C SER A 312 -8.64 -22.09 -6.75
N GLY A 313 -7.40 -21.71 -6.46
CA GLY A 313 -6.23 -22.56 -6.64
C GLY A 313 -5.19 -22.14 -7.65
N THR A 314 -5.45 -21.37 -8.68
CA THR A 314 -4.39 -20.97 -9.63
C THR A 314 -4.61 -19.58 -10.19
N CYS A 315 -3.87 -18.59 -9.68
CA CYS A 315 -3.77 -17.27 -10.34
C CYS A 315 -2.87 -17.40 -11.59
N ARG A 316 -3.35 -18.05 -12.64
CA ARG A 316 -2.64 -18.10 -13.91
C ARG A 316 -2.90 -16.80 -14.66
N ILE A 317 -1.84 -16.14 -15.11
CA ILE A 317 -1.98 -15.01 -16.02
C ILE A 317 -2.54 -15.53 -17.34
N VAL A 318 -3.70 -15.00 -17.71
CA VAL A 318 -4.40 -15.27 -18.98
C VAL A 318 -4.45 -13.98 -19.77
N MET A 319 -4.24 -14.08 -21.08
CA MET A 319 -4.33 -12.93 -21.97
C MET A 319 -4.83 -13.39 -23.34
N ASP A 320 -5.88 -12.73 -23.82
CA ASP A 320 -6.39 -12.95 -25.17
C ASP A 320 -5.41 -12.40 -26.22
N PRO A 321 -5.05 -13.18 -27.25
CA PRO A 321 -4.18 -12.70 -28.33
C PRO A 321 -4.69 -11.44 -29.05
N ARG A 322 -5.99 -11.15 -29.00
CA ARG A 322 -6.59 -9.96 -29.64
C ARG A 322 -6.08 -8.64 -29.07
N ILE A 323 -5.58 -8.62 -27.82
CA ILE A 323 -5.01 -7.42 -27.22
C ILE A 323 -3.50 -7.31 -27.41
N SER A 324 -2.87 -8.20 -28.18
CA SER A 324 -1.42 -8.23 -28.40
C SER A 324 -0.85 -6.90 -28.93
N ALA A 325 -1.62 -6.14 -29.70
CA ALA A 325 -1.21 -4.83 -30.22
C ALA A 325 -0.98 -3.77 -29.12
N PHE A 326 -1.51 -3.98 -27.92
CA PHE A 326 -1.36 -3.09 -26.76
C PHE A 326 -0.23 -3.53 -25.83
N VAL A 327 0.37 -4.69 -26.08
CA VAL A 327 1.34 -5.31 -25.18
C VAL A 327 2.75 -4.96 -25.62
N GLN A 328 3.50 -4.33 -24.70
CA GLN A 328 4.94 -4.19 -24.80
C GLN A 328 5.58 -5.21 -23.87
N LYS A 329 6.58 -5.94 -24.38
CA LYS A 329 7.31 -6.95 -23.64
C LYS A 329 8.77 -6.54 -23.54
N ASP A 330 9.34 -6.55 -22.33
CA ASP A 330 10.77 -6.32 -22.14
C ASP A 330 11.59 -7.61 -22.36
N LEU A 331 12.93 -7.49 -22.27
CA LEU A 331 13.87 -8.60 -22.46
C LEU A 331 13.71 -9.71 -21.41
N ASP A 332 13.21 -9.37 -20.23
CA ASP A 332 12.97 -10.31 -19.13
C ASP A 332 11.60 -10.99 -19.22
N GLY A 333 10.78 -10.59 -20.19
CA GLY A 333 9.45 -11.13 -20.42
C GLY A 333 8.34 -10.46 -19.61
N ASN A 334 8.62 -9.34 -18.93
CA ASN A 334 7.63 -8.54 -18.25
C ASN A 334 6.75 -7.80 -19.27
N LEU A 335 5.51 -7.50 -18.87
CA LEU A 335 4.51 -6.95 -19.77
C LEU A 335 4.06 -5.57 -19.30
N VAL A 336 3.91 -4.66 -20.25
CA VAL A 336 3.16 -3.41 -20.07
C VAL A 336 2.08 -3.37 -21.14
N LEU A 337 0.82 -3.40 -20.70
CA LEU A 337 -0.33 -3.18 -21.57
C LEU A 337 -0.68 -1.71 -21.49
N SER A 338 -0.52 -1.00 -22.58
CA SER A 338 -0.68 0.45 -22.64
C SER A 338 -1.78 0.80 -23.62
N ARG A 339 -2.71 1.64 -23.16
CA ARG A 339 -3.76 2.19 -24.00
C ARG A 339 -3.27 3.51 -24.60
N ASP A 340 -3.43 3.66 -25.89
CA ASP A 340 -3.37 4.97 -26.52
C ASP A 340 -4.68 5.69 -26.23
N PRO A 341 -4.67 6.80 -25.48
CA PRO A 341 -5.90 7.51 -25.11
C PRO A 341 -6.61 8.16 -26.29
N SER A 342 -5.90 8.37 -27.40
CA SER A 342 -6.47 8.83 -28.66
C SER A 342 -7.21 7.73 -29.43
N ALA A 343 -6.99 6.44 -29.06
CA ALA A 343 -7.66 5.32 -29.69
C ALA A 343 -9.11 5.14 -29.17
N PRO A 344 -10.06 4.76 -30.01
CA PRO A 344 -11.42 4.47 -29.56
C PRO A 344 -11.45 3.36 -28.52
N ILE A 345 -12.39 3.45 -27.58
CA ILE A 345 -12.60 2.45 -26.52
C ILE A 345 -12.75 1.06 -27.15
N LEU A 346 -11.85 0.15 -26.80
CA LEU A 346 -11.89 -1.22 -27.26
C LEU A 346 -13.12 -1.90 -26.64
N LYS A 347 -14.21 -1.98 -27.40
CA LYS A 347 -15.32 -2.86 -27.07
C LYS A 347 -14.99 -4.24 -27.66
N LEU A 348 -14.49 -5.13 -26.84
CA LEU A 348 -14.47 -6.55 -27.18
C LEU A 348 -15.94 -7.00 -27.15
N ASN A 349 -16.54 -7.20 -28.37
CA ASN A 349 -17.87 -7.76 -28.46
C ASN A 349 -17.87 -9.14 -27.82
N THR A 350 -18.59 -9.30 -26.73
CA THR A 350 -18.83 -10.56 -26.03
C THR A 350 -19.73 -11.54 -26.82
N GLU A 351 -20.17 -11.17 -28.01
CA GLU A 351 -21.16 -11.94 -28.82
C GLU A 351 -20.58 -13.18 -29.55
N MET A 352 -19.33 -13.57 -29.36
CA MET A 352 -18.77 -14.76 -30.04
C MET A 352 -18.47 -15.95 -29.10
N ALA A 353 -18.96 -15.97 -27.86
CA ALA A 353 -18.79 -17.12 -26.99
C ALA A 353 -19.87 -18.22 -27.14
N ASP A 354 -20.93 -17.98 -27.94
CA ASP A 354 -22.11 -18.88 -27.99
C ASP A 354 -22.24 -19.69 -29.30
N GLN A 355 -21.22 -19.69 -30.19
CA GLN A 355 -21.24 -20.49 -31.42
C GLN A 355 -20.20 -21.62 -31.45
N GLY A 356 -19.93 -22.27 -30.34
CA GLY A 356 -18.92 -23.33 -30.23
C GLY A 356 -19.40 -24.65 -29.63
N ASN A 357 -20.70 -24.92 -29.53
CA ASN A 357 -21.17 -26.23 -29.06
C ASN A 357 -22.33 -26.75 -29.89
N SER A 358 -22.05 -27.14 -31.14
CA SER A 358 -22.83 -28.13 -31.88
C SER A 358 -21.93 -28.82 -32.87
N PHE A 359 -21.24 -29.87 -32.39
CA PHE A 359 -20.96 -31.13 -33.13
C PHE A 359 -20.44 -32.17 -32.14
#